data_1fdbe35d33764fe993ce8d4e714fdc78
#
_entry.id   1fdbe35d33764fe993ce8d4e714fdc78
#
_cell.length_a   1.000
_cell.length_b   1.000
_cell.length_c   1.000
_cell.angle_alpha   90.00
_cell.angle_beta   90.00
_cell.angle_gamma   90.00
#
_symmetry.space_group_name_H-M   'P 1'
#
loop_
_entity.id
_entity.type
_entity.pdbx_description
1 polymer ?
#
loop_
_entity_poly.entity_id
_entity_poly.type
_entity_poly.pdbx_seq_one_letter_code
_entity_poly.pdbx_strand_id
1 'polypeptide(L)'
;MRARALELLSIFGLEQECNNLACNLPYGKQRKLEIARALATEPKLLLLDEPAAGMNPHETEDLVATIHDIRDRFDMTILLIEHDMKFVAGLCDEITVLNFGTVLAEGATKDALSDPEVIKAYIGG
;
A
#
# COMPACT_ATOMS: atom_id res chain seq x y z
N MET A 1 20.42 -15.26 7.39
CA MET A 1 20.12 -13.94 6.80
C MET A 1 19.72 -14.00 5.33
N ARG A 2 20.53 -14.61 4.46
CA ARG A 2 20.21 -14.70 3.03
C ARG A 2 18.88 -15.42 2.74
N ALA A 3 18.58 -16.52 3.43
CA ALA A 3 17.34 -17.28 3.26
C ALA A 3 16.11 -16.43 3.61
N ARG A 4 16.18 -15.65 4.68
CA ARG A 4 15.10 -14.76 5.09
C ARG A 4 14.90 -13.62 4.08
N ALA A 5 15.98 -13.07 3.56
CA ALA A 5 15.89 -12.04 2.53
C ALA A 5 15.22 -12.57 1.26
N LEU A 6 15.59 -13.77 0.81
CA LEU A 6 14.99 -14.42 -0.36
C LEU A 6 13.50 -14.71 -0.14
N GLU A 7 13.13 -15.16 1.04
CA GLU A 7 11.72 -15.37 1.41
C GLU A 7 10.91 -14.10 1.27
N LEU A 8 11.41 -12.98 1.84
CA LEU A 8 10.74 -11.69 1.75
C LEU A 8 10.65 -11.20 0.30
N LEU A 9 11.72 -11.33 -0.48
CA LEU A 9 11.72 -10.95 -1.89
C LEU A 9 10.70 -11.78 -2.69
N SER A 10 10.55 -13.07 -2.38
CA SER A 10 9.62 -13.94 -3.09
C SER A 10 8.16 -13.52 -2.92
N ILE A 11 7.80 -12.96 -1.76
CA ILE A 11 6.45 -12.45 -1.50
C ILE A 11 6.06 -11.35 -2.51
N PHE A 12 7.06 -10.58 -2.96
CA PHE A 12 6.87 -9.48 -3.92
C PHE A 12 7.23 -9.85 -5.35
N GLY A 13 7.58 -11.13 -5.60
CA GLY A 13 8.01 -11.58 -6.92
C GLY A 13 9.37 -11.01 -7.34
N LEU A 14 10.25 -10.70 -6.40
CA LEU A 14 11.55 -10.09 -6.64
C LEU A 14 12.74 -11.05 -6.46
N GLU A 15 12.50 -12.33 -6.28
CA GLU A 15 13.55 -13.32 -6.03
C GLU A 15 14.58 -13.41 -7.18
N GLN A 16 14.15 -13.15 -8.41
CA GLN A 16 15.04 -13.18 -9.57
C GLN A 16 15.98 -11.98 -9.62
N GLU A 17 15.63 -10.90 -8.94
CA GLU A 17 16.41 -9.66 -8.88
C GLU A 17 17.34 -9.58 -7.67
N CYS A 18 17.49 -10.65 -6.90
CA CYS A 18 18.24 -10.63 -5.63
C CYS A 18 19.71 -10.21 -5.76
N ASN A 19 20.30 -10.37 -6.94
CA ASN A 19 21.68 -9.98 -7.22
C ASN A 19 21.80 -8.67 -8.02
N ASN A 20 20.70 -8.04 -8.36
CA ASN A 20 20.68 -6.78 -9.08
C ASN A 20 20.79 -5.59 -8.12
N LEU A 21 21.34 -4.48 -8.61
CA LEU A 21 21.31 -3.23 -7.86
C LEU A 21 19.89 -2.69 -7.80
N ALA A 22 19.47 -2.26 -6.62
CA ALA A 22 18.12 -1.73 -6.41
C ALA A 22 17.80 -0.54 -7.34
N CYS A 23 18.79 0.32 -7.59
CA CYS A 23 18.62 1.47 -8.48
C CYS A 23 18.37 1.11 -9.94
N ASN A 24 18.64 -0.13 -10.34
CA ASN A 24 18.43 -0.62 -11.71
C ASN A 24 17.05 -1.27 -11.89
N LEU A 25 16.27 -1.40 -10.83
CA LEU A 25 14.92 -1.96 -10.92
C LEU A 25 13.94 -0.94 -11.52
N PRO A 26 12.92 -1.39 -12.28
CA PRO A 26 11.79 -0.54 -12.64
C PRO A 26 11.12 0.04 -11.41
N TYR A 27 10.51 1.22 -11.54
CA TYR A 27 9.95 1.98 -10.43
C TYR A 27 8.98 1.16 -9.55
N GLY A 28 8.05 0.42 -10.17
CA GLY A 28 7.11 -0.42 -9.43
C GLY A 28 7.79 -1.49 -8.58
N LYS A 29 8.87 -2.08 -9.10
CA LYS A 29 9.68 -3.06 -8.37
C LYS A 29 10.49 -2.41 -7.24
N GLN A 30 10.97 -1.19 -7.43
CA GLN A 30 11.65 -0.44 -6.37
C GLN A 30 10.69 -0.17 -5.19
N ARG A 31 9.43 0.18 -5.47
CA ARG A 31 8.41 0.37 -4.44
C ARG A 31 8.15 -0.90 -3.65
N LYS A 32 8.03 -2.03 -4.34
CA LYS A 32 7.88 -3.34 -3.69
C LYS A 32 9.07 -3.68 -2.81
N LEU A 33 10.28 -3.38 -3.28
CA LEU A 33 11.51 -3.60 -2.51
C LEU A 33 11.55 -2.75 -1.23
N GLU A 34 11.07 -1.50 -1.29
CA GLU A 34 10.98 -0.63 -0.11
C GLU A 34 10.08 -1.26 0.97
N ILE A 35 8.94 -1.80 0.57
CA ILE A 35 8.03 -2.49 1.49
C ILE A 35 8.67 -3.76 2.04
N ALA A 36 9.31 -4.56 1.20
CA ALA A 36 10.02 -5.78 1.62
C ALA A 36 11.10 -5.45 2.65
N ARG A 37 11.84 -4.36 2.46
CA ARG A 37 12.86 -3.90 3.40
C ARG A 37 12.25 -3.52 4.75
N ALA A 38 11.11 -2.83 4.73
CA ALA A 38 10.39 -2.50 5.97
C ALA A 38 9.93 -3.76 6.71
N LEU A 39 9.44 -4.77 5.98
CA LEU A 39 9.03 -6.05 6.57
C LEU A 39 10.19 -6.80 7.23
N ALA A 40 11.41 -6.60 6.75
CA ALA A 40 12.59 -7.25 7.34
C ALA A 40 12.84 -6.81 8.79
N THR A 41 12.29 -5.68 9.21
CA THR A 41 12.35 -5.21 10.61
C THR A 41 11.34 -5.87 11.52
N GLU A 42 10.50 -6.75 10.99
CA GLU A 42 9.43 -7.46 11.72
C GLU A 42 8.47 -6.50 12.46
N PRO A 43 7.86 -5.52 11.77
CA PRO A 43 7.03 -4.52 12.40
C PRO A 43 5.67 -5.09 12.81
N LYS A 44 5.09 -4.52 13.87
CA LYS A 44 3.68 -4.72 14.23
C LYS A 44 2.78 -3.69 13.56
N LEU A 45 3.34 -2.54 13.23
CA LEU A 45 2.68 -1.47 12.51
C LEU A 45 3.53 -1.07 11.30
N LEU A 46 2.96 -1.18 10.11
CA LEU A 46 3.59 -0.75 8.87
C LEU A 46 2.95 0.56 8.41
N LEU A 47 3.79 1.56 8.19
CA LEU A 47 3.37 2.88 7.69
C LEU A 47 3.70 2.98 6.20
N LEU A 48 2.68 3.22 5.37
CA LEU A 48 2.83 3.36 3.92
C LEU A 48 2.34 4.74 3.49
N ASP A 49 3.24 5.52 2.93
CA ASP A 49 2.95 6.87 2.43
C ASP A 49 2.92 6.86 0.90
N GLU A 50 1.73 6.98 0.34
CA GLU A 50 1.46 6.95 -1.09
C GLU A 50 2.19 5.83 -1.85
N PRO A 51 2.03 4.56 -1.43
CA PRO A 51 2.78 3.45 -2.02
C PRO A 51 2.45 3.20 -3.50
N ALA A 52 1.28 3.61 -3.97
CA ALA A 52 0.84 3.44 -5.36
C ALA A 52 1.26 4.58 -6.28
N ALA A 53 1.94 5.62 -5.77
CA ALA A 53 2.35 6.77 -6.57
C ALA A 53 3.21 6.33 -7.77
N GLY A 54 2.85 6.80 -8.97
CA GLY A 54 3.57 6.49 -10.21
C GLY A 54 3.33 5.10 -10.78
N MET A 55 2.42 4.31 -10.19
CA MET A 55 2.04 2.99 -10.70
C MET A 55 0.87 3.08 -11.68
N ASN A 56 0.86 2.18 -12.68
CA ASN A 56 -0.30 2.00 -13.54
C ASN A 56 -1.39 1.19 -12.82
N PRO A 57 -2.64 1.13 -13.34
CA PRO A 57 -3.73 0.42 -12.68
C PRO A 57 -3.45 -1.06 -12.38
N HIS A 58 -2.77 -1.76 -13.29
CA HIS A 58 -2.42 -3.17 -13.10
C HIS A 58 -1.42 -3.36 -11.96
N GLU A 59 -0.39 -2.51 -11.91
CA GLU A 59 0.59 -2.52 -10.82
C GLU A 59 -0.07 -2.19 -9.47
N THR A 60 -1.02 -1.27 -9.48
CA THR A 60 -1.79 -0.87 -8.30
C THR A 60 -2.63 -2.03 -7.76
N GLU A 61 -3.34 -2.73 -8.63
CA GLU A 61 -4.14 -3.92 -8.25
C GLU A 61 -3.27 -5.04 -7.68
N ASP A 62 -2.12 -5.27 -8.32
CA ASP A 62 -1.15 -6.26 -7.86
C ASP A 62 -0.60 -5.89 -6.47
N LEU A 63 -0.32 -4.61 -6.24
CA LEU A 63 0.15 -4.13 -4.95
C LEU A 63 -0.93 -4.30 -3.85
N VAL A 64 -2.18 -4.01 -4.14
CA VAL A 64 -3.30 -4.25 -3.21
C VAL A 64 -3.35 -5.71 -2.78
N ALA A 65 -3.30 -6.64 -3.73
CA ALA A 65 -3.30 -8.07 -3.45
C ALA A 65 -2.10 -8.48 -2.60
N THR A 66 -0.92 -7.95 -2.90
CA THR A 66 0.30 -8.24 -2.15
C THR A 66 0.20 -7.72 -0.71
N ILE A 67 -0.31 -6.50 -0.51
CA ILE A 67 -0.46 -5.93 0.84
C ILE A 67 -1.49 -6.72 1.67
N HIS A 68 -2.59 -7.17 1.06
CA HIS A 68 -3.51 -8.08 1.75
C HIS A 68 -2.82 -9.35 2.22
N ASP A 69 -2.02 -9.97 1.36
CA ASP A 69 -1.29 -11.20 1.68
C ASP A 69 -0.31 -11.00 2.83
N ILE A 70 0.48 -9.93 2.81
CA ILE A 70 1.43 -9.66 3.89
C ILE A 70 0.76 -9.32 5.21
N ARG A 71 -0.36 -8.60 5.17
CA ARG A 71 -1.13 -8.29 6.37
C ARG A 71 -1.59 -9.57 7.06
N ASP A 72 -2.13 -10.51 6.28
CA ASP A 72 -2.64 -11.76 6.81
C ASP A 72 -1.53 -12.69 7.30
N ARG A 73 -0.40 -12.76 6.55
CA ARG A 73 0.73 -13.60 6.92
C ARG A 73 1.45 -13.15 8.19
N PHE A 74 1.62 -11.84 8.36
CA PHE A 74 2.45 -11.27 9.42
C PHE A 74 1.64 -10.69 10.59
N ASP A 75 0.31 -10.79 10.52
CA ASP A 75 -0.59 -10.26 11.56
C ASP A 75 -0.25 -8.82 11.93
N MET A 76 -0.14 -7.97 10.89
CA MET A 76 0.24 -6.57 11.03
C MET A 76 -0.96 -5.64 10.96
N THR A 77 -0.81 -4.50 11.62
CA THR A 77 -1.64 -3.32 11.36
C THR A 77 -0.94 -2.44 10.33
N ILE A 78 -1.69 -1.92 9.39
CA ILE A 78 -1.16 -1.03 8.34
C ILE A 78 -1.87 0.31 8.41
N LEU A 79 -1.08 1.39 8.50
CA LEU A 79 -1.57 2.75 8.36
C LEU A 79 -1.11 3.30 7.02
N LEU A 80 -2.07 3.69 6.19
CA LEU A 80 -1.86 4.09 4.81
C LEU A 80 -2.25 5.54 4.60
N ILE A 81 -1.39 6.29 3.91
CA ILE A 81 -1.74 7.60 3.35
C ILE A 81 -1.85 7.41 1.85
N GLU A 82 -3.02 7.75 1.27
CA GLU A 82 -3.26 7.58 -0.15
C GLU A 82 -4.37 8.51 -0.63
N HIS A 83 -4.33 8.90 -1.89
CA HIS A 83 -5.36 9.67 -2.56
C HIS A 83 -6.04 8.91 -3.70
N ASP A 84 -5.55 7.74 -4.05
CA ASP A 84 -6.18 6.84 -5.03
C ASP A 84 -7.34 6.10 -4.36
N MET A 85 -8.57 6.51 -4.68
CA MET A 85 -9.77 5.96 -4.04
C MET A 85 -9.99 4.48 -4.35
N LYS A 86 -9.57 3.98 -5.51
CA LYS A 86 -9.66 2.56 -5.83
C LYS A 86 -8.72 1.73 -4.95
N PHE A 87 -7.50 2.25 -4.75
CA PHE A 87 -6.52 1.62 -3.87
C PHE A 87 -7.05 1.55 -2.43
N VAL A 88 -7.56 2.67 -1.94
CA VAL A 88 -8.15 2.76 -0.59
C VAL A 88 -9.33 1.82 -0.44
N ALA A 89 -10.27 1.82 -1.40
CA ALA A 89 -11.44 0.95 -1.38
C ALA A 89 -11.08 -0.53 -1.40
N GLY A 90 -10.00 -0.88 -2.10
CA GLY A 90 -9.54 -2.27 -2.21
C GLY A 90 -8.77 -2.77 -1.00
N LEU A 91 -8.25 -1.88 -0.16
CA LEU A 91 -7.31 -2.26 0.90
C LEU A 91 -7.77 -1.92 2.31
N CYS A 92 -8.37 -0.74 2.51
CA CYS A 92 -8.61 -0.21 3.85
C CYS A 92 -9.95 -0.68 4.43
N ASP A 93 -9.95 -1.02 5.72
CA ASP A 93 -11.16 -1.37 6.46
C ASP A 93 -11.87 -0.11 6.98
N GLU A 94 -11.07 0.83 7.49
CA GLU A 94 -11.54 2.12 7.98
C GLU A 94 -10.68 3.23 7.41
N ILE A 95 -11.27 4.41 7.20
CA ILE A 95 -10.56 5.57 6.69
C ILE A 95 -10.93 6.84 7.44
N THR A 96 -10.00 7.78 7.46
CA THR A 96 -10.23 9.17 7.84
C THR A 96 -9.92 10.02 6.62
N VAL A 97 -10.92 10.74 6.11
CA VAL A 97 -10.78 11.57 4.91
C VAL A 97 -10.47 13.00 5.32
N LEU A 98 -9.33 13.51 4.84
CA LEU A 98 -8.88 14.88 5.11
C LEU A 98 -9.04 15.76 3.88
N ASN A 99 -9.42 17.02 4.10
CA ASN A 99 -9.43 18.04 3.07
C ASN A 99 -8.98 19.37 3.69
N PHE A 100 -7.86 19.92 3.21
CA PHE A 100 -7.24 21.13 3.77
C PHE A 100 -7.08 21.06 5.30
N GLY A 101 -6.64 19.91 5.82
CA GLY A 101 -6.41 19.72 7.25
C GLY A 101 -7.66 19.48 8.08
N THR A 102 -8.84 19.42 7.46
CA THR A 102 -10.12 19.18 8.13
C THR A 102 -10.62 17.78 7.83
N VAL A 103 -11.15 17.09 8.84
CA VAL A 103 -11.77 15.78 8.66
C VAL A 103 -13.14 15.95 8.00
N LEU A 104 -13.31 15.38 6.80
CA LEU A 104 -14.59 15.35 6.09
C LEU A 104 -15.47 14.19 6.50
N ALA A 105 -14.86 13.02 6.69
CA ALA A 105 -15.55 11.79 7.03
C ALA A 105 -14.59 10.84 7.73
N GLU A 106 -15.13 9.97 8.55
CA GLU A 106 -14.35 8.97 9.28
C GLU A 106 -15.22 7.75 9.54
N GLY A 107 -14.63 6.55 9.46
CA GLY A 107 -15.30 5.30 9.74
C GLY A 107 -15.04 4.23 8.70
N ALA A 108 -15.96 3.27 8.58
CA ALA A 108 -15.85 2.19 7.61
C ALA A 108 -15.66 2.74 6.20
N THR A 109 -14.72 2.16 5.47
CA THR A 109 -14.32 2.66 4.13
C THR A 109 -15.51 2.82 3.20
N LYS A 110 -16.38 1.84 3.13
CA LYS A 110 -17.57 1.87 2.27
C LYS A 110 -18.47 3.06 2.59
N ASP A 111 -18.70 3.32 3.87
CA ASP A 111 -19.58 4.41 4.32
C ASP A 111 -18.94 5.78 4.08
N ALA A 112 -17.66 5.92 4.44
CA ALA A 112 -16.94 7.17 4.26
C ALA A 112 -16.80 7.56 2.77
N LEU A 113 -16.55 6.59 1.89
CA LEU A 113 -16.46 6.84 0.44
C LEU A 113 -17.82 7.15 -0.20
N SER A 114 -18.91 6.85 0.47
CA SER A 114 -20.28 7.19 0.02
C SER A 114 -20.74 8.56 0.49
N ASP A 115 -19.97 9.22 1.35
CA ASP A 115 -20.30 10.56 1.85
C ASP A 115 -20.26 11.57 0.71
N PRO A 116 -21.32 12.41 0.52
CA PRO A 116 -21.38 13.41 -0.55
C PRO A 116 -20.21 14.40 -0.53
N GLU A 117 -19.73 14.79 0.63
CA GLU A 117 -18.59 15.72 0.77
C GLU A 117 -17.28 15.08 0.28
N VAL A 118 -17.09 13.77 0.53
CA VAL A 118 -15.95 13.02 0.05
C VAL A 118 -16.00 12.87 -1.48
N ILE A 119 -17.16 12.52 -2.02
CA ILE A 119 -17.37 12.40 -3.47
C ILE A 119 -17.05 13.72 -4.15
N LYS A 120 -17.52 14.83 -3.62
CA LYS A 120 -17.28 16.17 -4.14
C LYS A 120 -15.79 16.53 -4.12
N ALA A 121 -15.09 16.19 -3.04
CA ALA A 121 -13.69 16.59 -2.86
C ALA A 121 -12.70 15.72 -3.65
N TYR A 122 -12.97 14.43 -3.82
CA TYR A 122 -11.98 13.45 -4.32
C TYR A 122 -12.40 12.70 -5.58
N ILE A 123 -13.69 12.47 -5.79
CA ILE A 123 -14.16 11.60 -6.87
C ILE A 123 -14.63 12.40 -8.09
N GLY A 124 -14.61 13.70 -7.99
CA GLY A 124 -14.85 14.55 -9.12
C GLY A 124 -16.30 14.97 -9.27
N GLY A 125 -16.71 15.56 -8.27
CA GLY A 125 -18.02 16.17 -8.25
C GLY A 125 -18.35 17.06 -9.41
#